data_fa926b59c2a7194061a34d0b818fbc92
#
_entry.id   fa926b59c2a7194061a34d0b818fbc92
#
_cell.length_a   1.000
_cell.length_b   1.000
_cell.length_c   1.000
_cell.angle_alpha   90.00
_cell.angle_beta   90.00
_cell.angle_gamma   90.00
#
_symmetry.space_group_name_H-M   'P 1'
#
loop_
_entity.id
_entity.type
_entity.pdbx_description
1 polymer ?
#
loop_
_entity_poly.entity_id
_entity_poly.type
_entity_poly.pdbx_seq_one_letter_code
_entity_poly.pdbx_strand_id
1 'polypeptide(L)'
;MNVGFVSLGCSKNLVDTEMMIGVFEKENFKIVSDPKDADIIVVNTCGFIGKAKEEAINTLLEMAEYKKNKCKYLVATGCLVERYKEELKKEMPEVDLFIKFSEYSTFWQQIVEGLHLDLSKNAKNDDTGKENNESKNNNLNLDKDYNKLDFNNREISTGNNYAYLRIADGCDNFCTFCAIPYIRGRFKSRTEEDIIKEAEMLANRGIREIIVIAQDTTKYGVDIYGKPMLADLLHKLSKIDGIEWIRFLYSYPETITDELIQEVKKNDKICNYFDIPIQHISDNILKKMNRKTTKNSIINLIEKLRKEIPNVIIRSTLMVGFPGETDEDFKELCDFVKWAKFDKLGCFSYSKEEGTAAAKMQEQVKANIKKSRYNEIMSIQQKVSNENLKNKIGKVYKALIEDAFAAEDKVEDNVKDNKNNNNKNNENDDKNNEKNSRNNANDQVVFVGRTYMDAPEIDGNVYVTADEKDLKKVEINNFVNCKITGVKGYDLIAKV
;
A
#
# COMPACT_ATOMS: atom_id res chain seq x y z
N MET A 1 7.44 8.75 27.56
CA MET A 1 8.36 8.81 26.38
C MET A 1 7.54 8.95 25.12
N ASN A 2 8.08 9.65 24.12
CA ASN A 2 7.46 9.81 22.82
C ASN A 2 8.02 8.80 21.83
N VAL A 3 7.18 8.23 20.97
CA VAL A 3 7.59 7.27 19.94
C VAL A 3 7.17 7.74 18.56
N GLY A 4 8.10 7.78 17.63
CA GLY A 4 7.88 8.05 16.22
C GLY A 4 8.01 6.77 15.40
N PHE A 5 7.19 6.64 14.36
CA PHE A 5 7.22 5.49 13.45
C PHE A 5 7.47 5.94 12.02
N VAL A 6 8.32 5.20 11.32
CA VAL A 6 8.52 5.33 9.87
C VAL A 6 8.20 3.98 9.24
N SER A 7 7.17 3.95 8.38
CA SER A 7 6.75 2.74 7.67
C SER A 7 7.16 2.81 6.21
N LEU A 8 8.00 1.88 5.77
CA LEU A 8 8.48 1.80 4.40
C LEU A 8 7.87 0.58 3.68
N GLY A 9 7.73 0.71 2.37
CA GLY A 9 7.35 -0.39 1.48
C GLY A 9 5.85 -0.52 1.24
N CYS A 10 5.25 -1.66 1.57
CA CYS A 10 3.90 -2.01 1.13
C CYS A 10 2.85 -1.94 2.25
N SER A 11 1.56 -2.03 1.86
CA SER A 11 0.42 -2.05 2.79
C SER A 11 0.51 -3.13 3.89
N LYS A 12 1.21 -4.27 3.66
CA LYS A 12 1.44 -5.27 4.71
C LYS A 12 2.38 -4.75 5.80
N ASN A 13 3.44 -4.03 5.41
CA ASN A 13 4.33 -3.35 6.37
C ASN A 13 3.59 -2.26 7.14
N LEU A 14 2.69 -1.52 6.46
CA LEU A 14 1.87 -0.51 7.13
C LEU A 14 1.00 -1.14 8.22
N VAL A 15 0.31 -2.25 7.93
CA VAL A 15 -0.47 -2.99 8.94
C VAL A 15 0.41 -3.47 10.10
N ASP A 16 1.64 -3.94 9.82
CA ASP A 16 2.60 -4.31 10.89
C ASP A 16 2.94 -3.08 11.75
N THR A 17 3.17 -1.92 11.13
CA THR A 17 3.47 -0.66 11.86
C THR A 17 2.29 -0.23 12.73
N GLU A 18 1.06 -0.28 12.22
CA GLU A 18 -0.17 0.06 12.96
C GLU A 18 -0.38 -0.85 14.18
N MET A 19 -0.06 -2.14 14.07
CA MET A 19 -0.07 -3.04 15.23
C MET A 19 1.00 -2.66 16.26
N MET A 20 2.21 -2.28 15.82
CA MET A 20 3.28 -1.82 16.72
C MET A 20 2.88 -0.52 17.44
N ILE A 21 2.27 0.44 16.73
CA ILE A 21 1.74 1.67 17.33
C ILE A 21 0.74 1.32 18.44
N GLY A 22 -0.22 0.44 18.17
CA GLY A 22 -1.21 0.01 19.17
C GLY A 22 -0.58 -0.62 20.44
N VAL A 23 0.53 -1.35 20.30
CA VAL A 23 1.27 -1.89 21.46
C VAL A 23 1.86 -0.76 22.31
N PHE A 24 2.52 0.23 21.69
CA PHE A 24 3.11 1.34 22.43
C PHE A 24 2.06 2.24 23.10
N GLU A 25 0.91 2.49 22.44
CA GLU A 25 -0.20 3.26 23.03
C GLU A 25 -0.79 2.57 24.26
N LYS A 26 -0.99 1.25 24.20
CA LYS A 26 -1.47 0.44 25.31
C LYS A 26 -0.55 0.54 26.54
N GLU A 27 0.74 0.69 26.31
CA GLU A 27 1.77 0.89 27.33
C GLU A 27 1.98 2.38 27.71
N ASN A 28 1.03 3.25 27.35
CA ASN A 28 1.03 4.67 27.66
C ASN A 28 2.19 5.48 27.08
N PHE A 29 2.76 5.06 25.96
CA PHE A 29 3.69 5.88 25.21
C PHE A 29 2.90 6.88 24.33
N LYS A 30 3.43 8.08 24.16
CA LYS A 30 2.84 9.10 23.30
C LYS A 30 3.37 8.93 21.88
N ILE A 31 2.48 8.71 20.92
CA ILE A 31 2.85 8.67 19.49
C ILE A 31 3.01 10.08 18.96
N VAL A 32 4.08 10.32 18.19
CA VAL A 32 4.37 11.61 17.54
C VAL A 32 4.62 11.40 16.05
N SER A 33 4.13 12.35 15.25
CA SER A 33 4.27 12.29 13.79
C SER A 33 5.63 12.78 13.29
N ASP A 34 6.26 13.73 14.01
CA ASP A 34 7.56 14.28 13.65
C ASP A 34 8.67 13.54 14.39
N PRO A 35 9.60 12.86 13.69
CA PRO A 35 10.70 12.13 14.32
C PRO A 35 11.58 12.96 15.24
N LYS A 36 11.66 14.29 15.03
CA LYS A 36 12.43 15.21 15.90
C LYS A 36 11.88 15.28 17.32
N ASP A 37 10.59 14.94 17.51
CA ASP A 37 9.89 14.97 18.79
C ASP A 37 9.89 13.61 19.52
N ALA A 38 10.50 12.58 18.90
CA ALA A 38 10.53 11.22 19.42
C ALA A 38 11.72 10.98 20.36
N ASP A 39 11.50 10.23 21.44
CA ASP A 39 12.54 9.60 22.27
C ASP A 39 12.97 8.25 21.70
N ILE A 40 12.04 7.52 21.06
CA ILE A 40 12.25 6.25 20.37
C ILE A 40 11.77 6.42 18.93
N ILE A 41 12.58 6.03 17.95
CA ILE A 41 12.16 5.97 16.55
C ILE A 41 12.18 4.50 16.11
N VAL A 42 11.05 4.02 15.57
CA VAL A 42 10.89 2.67 15.02
C VAL A 42 10.75 2.76 13.50
N VAL A 43 11.69 2.16 12.77
CA VAL A 43 11.66 2.11 11.31
C VAL A 43 11.29 0.69 10.85
N ASN A 44 10.10 0.55 10.28
CA ASN A 44 9.66 -0.69 9.65
C ASN A 44 10.13 -0.72 8.19
N THR A 45 11.14 -1.53 7.91
CA THR A 45 11.92 -1.52 6.67
C THR A 45 11.37 -2.44 5.59
N CYS A 46 11.56 -2.06 4.33
CA CYS A 46 11.31 -2.91 3.17
C CYS A 46 12.62 -3.54 2.66
N GLY A 47 12.60 -4.83 2.34
CA GLY A 47 13.76 -5.59 1.86
C GLY A 47 13.48 -6.38 0.58
N PHE A 48 12.43 -6.00 -0.18
CA PHE A 48 11.94 -6.80 -1.30
C PHE A 48 12.80 -6.66 -2.56
N ILE A 49 13.16 -5.44 -2.96
CA ILE A 49 13.99 -5.14 -4.14
C ILE A 49 15.13 -4.20 -3.77
N GLY A 50 16.19 -4.15 -4.61
CA GLY A 50 17.39 -3.34 -4.38
C GLY A 50 17.10 -1.89 -4.00
N LYS A 51 16.23 -1.19 -4.76
CA LYS A 51 15.84 0.20 -4.46
C LYS A 51 15.17 0.36 -3.10
N ALA A 52 14.30 -0.57 -2.71
CA ALA A 52 13.65 -0.51 -1.40
C ALA A 52 14.63 -0.80 -0.24
N LYS A 53 15.67 -1.61 -0.49
CA LYS A 53 16.77 -1.80 0.47
C LYS A 53 17.59 -0.53 0.63
N GLU A 54 17.93 0.14 -0.46
CA GLU A 54 18.65 1.41 -0.46
C GLU A 54 17.85 2.51 0.26
N GLU A 55 16.56 2.64 -0.04
CA GLU A 55 15.65 3.54 0.68
C GLU A 55 15.65 3.25 2.18
N ALA A 56 15.50 1.99 2.58
CA ALA A 56 15.45 1.60 3.98
C ALA A 56 16.77 1.92 4.72
N ILE A 57 17.93 1.67 4.12
CA ILE A 57 19.23 2.01 4.69
C ILE A 57 19.38 3.52 4.83
N ASN A 58 19.06 4.29 3.78
CA ASN A 58 19.14 5.75 3.82
C ASN A 58 18.21 6.34 4.89
N THR A 59 16.99 5.81 5.01
CA THR A 59 16.05 6.24 6.06
C THR A 59 16.58 5.93 7.47
N LEU A 60 17.19 4.76 7.69
CA LEU A 60 17.79 4.44 8.98
C LEU A 60 18.94 5.40 9.33
N LEU A 61 19.79 5.75 8.38
CA LEU A 61 20.87 6.73 8.57
C LEU A 61 20.31 8.13 8.84
N GLU A 62 19.26 8.54 8.13
CA GLU A 62 18.58 9.80 8.37
C GLU A 62 17.98 9.86 9.79
N MET A 63 17.28 8.82 10.20
CA MET A 63 16.69 8.72 11.55
C MET A 63 17.76 8.68 12.64
N ALA A 64 18.93 8.12 12.38
CA ALA A 64 20.05 8.12 13.31
C ALA A 64 20.57 9.54 13.62
N GLU A 65 20.43 10.50 12.69
CA GLU A 65 20.83 11.88 12.93
C GLU A 65 20.05 12.53 14.10
N TYR A 66 18.80 12.10 14.36
CA TYR A 66 18.00 12.59 15.48
C TYR A 66 18.56 12.17 16.86
N LYS A 67 19.48 11.17 16.90
CA LYS A 67 20.19 10.80 18.14
C LYS A 67 21.14 11.92 18.65
N LYS A 68 21.51 12.85 17.78
CA LYS A 68 22.25 14.05 18.18
C LYS A 68 21.40 15.04 19.00
N ASN A 69 20.08 14.85 18.99
CA ASN A 69 19.12 15.73 19.66
C ASN A 69 18.32 14.97 20.72
N LYS A 70 17.08 14.59 20.41
CA LYS A 70 16.11 14.03 21.38
C LYS A 70 16.03 12.51 21.34
N CYS A 71 16.24 11.89 20.18
CA CYS A 71 16.11 10.45 20.03
C CYS A 71 17.16 9.71 20.85
N LYS A 72 16.71 8.83 21.74
CA LYS A 72 17.58 7.98 22.58
C LYS A 72 17.79 6.62 21.96
N TYR A 73 16.76 6.11 21.29
CA TYR A 73 16.77 4.75 20.75
C TYR A 73 16.23 4.72 19.31
N LEU A 74 16.99 4.11 18.44
CA LEU A 74 16.60 3.80 17.06
C LEU A 74 16.39 2.29 16.92
N VAL A 75 15.20 1.88 16.54
CA VAL A 75 14.81 0.47 16.34
C VAL A 75 14.55 0.23 14.86
N ALA A 76 15.17 -0.81 14.32
CA ALA A 76 14.91 -1.28 12.97
C ALA A 76 14.15 -2.62 12.97
N THR A 77 13.15 -2.75 12.13
CA THR A 77 12.36 -3.98 11.99
C THR A 77 11.92 -4.18 10.53
N GLY A 78 11.17 -5.24 10.24
CA GLY A 78 10.57 -5.49 8.93
C GLY A 78 11.38 -6.37 8.00
N CYS A 79 11.05 -6.30 6.70
CA CYS A 79 11.54 -7.24 5.69
C CYS A 79 13.06 -7.17 5.45
N LEU A 80 13.69 -5.99 5.55
CA LEU A 80 15.13 -5.86 5.40
C LEU A 80 15.86 -6.52 6.59
N VAL A 81 15.37 -6.26 7.81
CA VAL A 81 15.94 -6.84 9.04
C VAL A 81 15.78 -8.36 9.04
N GLU A 82 14.64 -8.90 8.56
CA GLU A 82 14.46 -10.34 8.44
C GLU A 82 15.57 -11.00 7.60
N ARG A 83 15.99 -10.35 6.51
CA ARG A 83 16.99 -10.90 5.59
C ARG A 83 18.42 -10.70 6.03
N TYR A 84 18.74 -9.58 6.68
CA TYR A 84 20.11 -9.08 6.84
C TYR A 84 20.42 -8.59 8.26
N LYS A 85 19.75 -9.13 9.30
CA LYS A 85 19.91 -8.67 10.69
C LYS A 85 21.37 -8.63 11.13
N GLU A 86 22.16 -9.68 10.84
CA GLU A 86 23.52 -9.77 11.31
C GLU A 86 24.47 -8.82 10.56
N GLU A 87 24.26 -8.65 9.27
CA GLU A 87 25.01 -7.69 8.45
C GLU A 87 24.68 -6.25 8.87
N LEU A 88 23.38 -5.94 9.00
CA LEU A 88 22.94 -4.63 9.45
C LEU A 88 23.47 -4.28 10.84
N LYS A 89 23.43 -5.21 11.78
CA LYS A 89 23.95 -5.00 13.14
C LYS A 89 25.44 -4.66 13.13
N LYS A 90 26.20 -5.23 12.21
CA LYS A 90 27.63 -4.97 12.07
C LYS A 90 27.92 -3.63 11.37
N GLU A 91 27.17 -3.30 10.33
CA GLU A 91 27.45 -2.15 9.47
C GLU A 91 26.71 -0.87 9.92
N MET A 92 25.71 -0.98 10.81
CA MET A 92 24.90 0.14 11.31
C MET A 92 24.86 0.18 12.84
N PRO A 93 25.97 0.55 13.49
CA PRO A 93 26.06 0.63 14.95
C PRO A 93 25.17 1.72 15.56
N GLU A 94 24.64 2.64 14.74
CA GLU A 94 23.70 3.68 15.15
C GLU A 94 22.33 3.13 15.56
N VAL A 95 21.95 1.94 15.08
CA VAL A 95 20.69 1.28 15.41
C VAL A 95 20.86 0.46 16.70
N ASP A 96 20.05 0.77 17.70
CA ASP A 96 20.15 0.16 19.02
C ASP A 96 19.54 -1.24 19.07
N LEU A 97 18.48 -1.49 18.30
CA LEU A 97 17.76 -2.75 18.33
C LEU A 97 17.26 -3.15 16.93
N PHE A 98 17.48 -4.42 16.57
CA PHE A 98 17.00 -5.03 15.35
C PHE A 98 16.05 -6.18 15.70
N ILE A 99 14.76 -6.09 15.25
CA ILE A 99 13.72 -7.10 15.49
C ILE A 99 13.29 -7.70 14.15
N LYS A 100 13.44 -9.02 13.98
CA LYS A 100 12.99 -9.73 12.77
C LYS A 100 11.46 -9.81 12.72
N PHE A 101 10.91 -9.91 11.53
CA PHE A 101 9.50 -10.21 11.32
C PHE A 101 9.09 -11.53 11.99
N SER A 102 9.94 -12.55 11.89
CA SER A 102 9.72 -13.86 12.53
C SER A 102 9.71 -13.82 14.07
N GLU A 103 10.18 -12.72 14.66
CA GLU A 103 10.26 -12.51 16.12
C GLU A 103 9.10 -11.63 16.66
N TYR A 104 8.11 -11.27 15.83
CA TYR A 104 7.01 -10.38 16.24
C TYR A 104 6.11 -10.96 17.33
N SER A 105 6.14 -12.27 17.57
CA SER A 105 5.45 -12.89 18.72
C SER A 105 6.00 -12.45 20.09
N THR A 106 7.21 -11.91 20.12
CA THR A 106 7.89 -11.39 21.33
C THR A 106 8.29 -9.92 21.18
N PHE A 107 7.62 -9.19 20.27
CA PHE A 107 7.99 -7.82 19.90
C PHE A 107 8.14 -6.90 21.11
N TRP A 108 7.12 -6.84 21.98
CA TRP A 108 7.13 -5.96 23.15
C TRP A 108 8.22 -6.33 24.15
N GLN A 109 8.39 -7.62 24.43
CA GLN A 109 9.46 -8.11 25.29
C GLN A 109 10.83 -7.67 24.78
N GLN A 110 11.08 -7.80 23.47
CA GLN A 110 12.35 -7.38 22.88
C GLN A 110 12.57 -5.86 22.98
N ILE A 111 11.51 -5.05 22.83
CA ILE A 111 11.57 -3.60 23.03
C ILE A 111 11.99 -3.29 24.48
N VAL A 112 11.32 -3.87 25.46
CA VAL A 112 11.58 -3.59 26.89
C VAL A 112 12.98 -4.04 27.30
N GLU A 113 13.35 -5.28 26.99
CA GLU A 113 14.65 -5.86 27.36
C GLU A 113 15.79 -5.25 26.55
N GLY A 114 15.63 -5.11 25.22
CA GLY A 114 16.68 -4.64 24.31
C GLY A 114 17.01 -3.15 24.48
N LEU A 115 16.04 -2.33 24.89
CA LEU A 115 16.23 -0.90 25.15
C LEU A 115 16.35 -0.59 26.65
N HIS A 116 16.31 -1.60 27.54
CA HIS A 116 16.37 -1.43 28.99
C HIS A 116 15.35 -0.42 29.54
N LEU A 117 14.09 -0.49 29.05
CA LEU A 117 13.07 0.46 29.41
C LEU A 117 12.56 0.26 30.84
N ASP A 118 12.57 1.36 31.61
CA ASP A 118 11.93 1.42 32.93
C ASP A 118 10.46 1.83 32.79
N LEU A 119 9.57 0.85 32.80
CA LEU A 119 8.11 1.05 32.64
C LEU A 119 7.45 1.69 33.87
N SER A 120 8.12 1.73 35.05
CA SER A 120 7.57 2.35 36.25
C SER A 120 7.27 3.84 36.08
N LYS A 121 7.93 4.50 35.13
CA LYS A 121 7.77 5.93 34.82
C LYS A 121 6.57 6.24 33.90
N ASN A 122 5.98 5.23 33.29
CA ASN A 122 4.82 5.38 32.38
C ASN A 122 3.49 5.03 33.06
N ALA A 123 3.48 4.56 34.30
CA ALA A 123 2.26 4.30 35.05
C ALA A 123 1.50 5.60 35.27
N LYS A 124 0.26 5.70 34.77
CA LYS A 124 -0.66 6.78 35.15
C LYS A 124 -0.91 6.66 36.64
N ASN A 125 -0.84 7.80 37.37
CA ASN A 125 -1.41 7.91 38.70
C ASN A 125 -2.95 7.77 38.56
N ASP A 126 -3.45 6.53 38.57
CA ASP A 126 -4.86 6.28 38.78
C ASP A 126 -5.18 6.59 40.24
N ASP A 127 -5.64 7.82 40.49
CA ASP A 127 -6.15 8.29 41.77
C ASP A 127 -7.57 7.79 41.96
N THR A 128 -7.74 6.45 41.98
CA THR A 128 -8.95 5.79 42.46
C THR A 128 -8.57 4.80 43.57
N GLY A 129 -8.65 5.32 44.81
CA GLY A 129 -8.34 4.54 46.00
C GLY A 129 -9.07 3.22 46.07
N LYS A 130 -8.36 2.14 45.85
CA LYS A 130 -8.59 0.82 46.45
C LYS A 130 -7.25 0.22 46.77
N GLU A 131 -6.85 0.31 48.03
CA GLU A 131 -5.79 -0.48 48.62
C GLU A 131 -6.11 -1.96 48.45
N ASN A 132 -5.38 -2.64 47.58
CA ASN A 132 -5.14 -4.06 47.70
C ASN A 132 -3.65 -4.28 47.88
N ASN A 133 -3.28 -4.52 49.14
CA ASN A 133 -2.00 -5.03 49.56
C ASN A 133 -1.76 -6.42 48.96
N GLU A 134 -1.15 -6.52 47.81
CA GLU A 134 -0.43 -7.73 47.41
C GLU A 134 0.95 -7.35 46.93
N SER A 135 1.91 -7.97 47.62
CA SER A 135 3.38 -7.97 47.50
C SER A 135 3.93 -7.46 46.17
N LYS A 136 4.80 -6.44 46.27
CA LYS A 136 5.80 -6.03 45.27
C LYS A 136 6.72 -7.22 44.92
N ASN A 137 6.29 -8.05 44.02
CA ASN A 137 7.18 -8.84 43.18
C ASN A 137 7.26 -8.16 41.82
N ASN A 138 8.46 -7.68 41.47
CA ASN A 138 8.83 -7.21 40.14
C ASN A 138 8.85 -8.39 39.15
N ASN A 139 7.78 -9.15 39.08
CA ASN A 139 7.50 -10.03 37.97
C ASN A 139 6.65 -9.24 36.98
N LEU A 140 7.29 -8.73 35.92
CA LEU A 140 6.63 -8.44 34.67
C LEU A 140 5.68 -9.61 34.39
N ASN A 141 4.39 -9.41 34.63
CA ASN A 141 3.37 -10.36 34.21
C ASN A 141 3.34 -10.26 32.69
N LEU A 142 4.28 -10.95 32.06
CA LEU A 142 4.37 -11.16 30.61
C LEU A 142 3.27 -12.17 30.27
N ASP A 143 2.02 -11.75 30.41
CA ASP A 143 0.89 -12.50 29.89
C ASP A 143 1.18 -12.75 28.40
N LYS A 144 1.16 -14.01 28.00
CA LYS A 144 1.57 -14.45 26.66
C LYS A 144 0.83 -13.74 25.51
N ASP A 145 -0.30 -13.10 25.80
CA ASP A 145 -1.10 -12.36 24.82
C ASP A 145 -0.56 -10.94 24.53
N TYR A 146 0.21 -10.32 25.41
CA TYR A 146 0.78 -8.98 25.22
C TYR A 146 1.96 -8.95 24.26
N ASN A 147 2.64 -10.06 24.07
CA ASN A 147 3.82 -10.16 23.20
C ASN A 147 3.48 -10.27 21.72
N LYS A 148 2.24 -10.62 21.36
CA LYS A 148 1.78 -10.73 19.98
C LYS A 148 1.32 -9.39 19.45
N LEU A 149 1.76 -9.02 18.27
CA LEU A 149 1.13 -7.96 17.50
C LEU A 149 -0.31 -8.38 17.20
N ASP A 150 -1.28 -7.61 17.70
CA ASP A 150 -2.71 -7.92 17.63
C ASP A 150 -3.42 -7.00 16.63
N PHE A 151 -4.12 -7.58 15.67
CA PHE A 151 -4.89 -6.84 14.68
C PHE A 151 -6.05 -6.03 15.30
N ASN A 152 -6.61 -6.50 16.40
CA ASN A 152 -7.73 -5.82 17.05
C ASN A 152 -7.32 -4.60 17.90
N ASN A 153 -6.01 -4.44 18.15
CA ASN A 153 -5.46 -3.33 18.92
C ASN A 153 -4.58 -2.37 18.08
N ARG A 154 -4.62 -2.48 16.76
CA ARG A 154 -3.83 -1.62 15.89
C ARG A 154 -4.41 -0.21 15.82
N GLU A 155 -3.56 0.79 15.68
CA GLU A 155 -3.94 2.17 15.42
C GLU A 155 -3.85 2.48 13.93
N ILE A 156 -4.94 3.04 13.37
CA ILE A 156 -5.07 3.24 11.92
C ILE A 156 -4.36 4.54 11.52
N SER A 157 -3.42 4.44 10.60
CA SER A 157 -2.62 5.55 10.11
C SER A 157 -3.12 6.14 8.77
N THR A 158 -4.06 5.49 8.11
CA THR A 158 -4.63 5.88 6.81
C THR A 158 -5.79 6.89 6.91
N GLY A 159 -6.01 7.49 8.09
CA GLY A 159 -7.17 8.33 8.35
C GLY A 159 -8.46 7.49 8.50
N ASN A 160 -9.63 8.15 8.28
CA ASN A 160 -10.92 7.50 8.47
C ASN A 160 -11.56 7.03 7.15
N ASN A 161 -10.89 7.17 6.02
CA ASN A 161 -11.48 6.88 4.71
C ASN A 161 -11.43 5.40 4.37
N TYR A 162 -10.27 4.77 4.58
CA TYR A 162 -10.03 3.37 4.27
C TYR A 162 -9.08 2.73 5.28
N ALA A 163 -9.09 1.39 5.33
CA ALA A 163 -8.11 0.62 6.06
C ALA A 163 -7.75 -0.67 5.30
N TYR A 164 -6.48 -1.08 5.41
CA TYR A 164 -6.06 -2.37 4.90
C TYR A 164 -6.44 -3.47 5.89
N LEU A 165 -7.07 -4.54 5.40
CA LEU A 165 -7.45 -5.73 6.15
C LEU A 165 -6.61 -6.91 5.67
N ARG A 166 -5.59 -7.29 6.44
CA ARG A 166 -4.71 -8.40 6.09
C ARG A 166 -5.35 -9.72 6.48
N ILE A 167 -5.64 -10.58 5.48
CA ILE A 167 -6.34 -11.87 5.67
C ILE A 167 -5.41 -13.08 5.71
N ALA A 168 -4.18 -12.94 5.21
CA ALA A 168 -3.16 -13.99 5.24
C ALA A 168 -1.76 -13.36 5.15
N ASP A 169 -0.74 -14.13 5.49
CA ASP A 169 0.67 -13.77 5.33
C ASP A 169 1.46 -14.91 4.69
N GLY A 170 2.65 -14.59 4.15
CA GLY A 170 3.49 -15.56 3.45
C GLY A 170 2.96 -15.97 2.07
N CYS A 171 3.73 -16.79 1.34
CA CYS A 171 3.37 -17.19 -0.02
C CYS A 171 4.01 -18.53 -0.40
N ASP A 172 3.22 -19.42 -1.05
CA ASP A 172 3.65 -20.74 -1.53
C ASP A 172 3.81 -20.82 -3.04
N ASN A 173 3.75 -19.70 -3.76
CA ASN A 173 3.85 -19.70 -5.21
C ASN A 173 5.28 -19.89 -5.72
N PHE A 174 6.29 -19.56 -4.90
CA PHE A 174 7.72 -19.73 -5.22
C PHE A 174 8.11 -19.24 -6.61
N CYS A 175 7.58 -18.07 -7.01
CA CYS A 175 8.01 -17.41 -8.24
C CYS A 175 9.53 -17.21 -8.19
N THR A 176 10.24 -17.56 -9.27
CA THR A 176 11.70 -17.63 -9.28
C THR A 176 12.42 -16.31 -9.00
N PHE A 177 11.74 -15.18 -9.16
CA PHE A 177 12.24 -13.83 -8.90
C PHE A 177 11.92 -13.29 -7.51
N CYS A 178 11.11 -14.00 -6.72
CA CYS A 178 10.49 -13.47 -5.51
C CYS A 178 11.14 -14.00 -4.23
N ALA A 179 11.50 -13.09 -3.33
CA ALA A 179 12.10 -13.43 -2.05
C ALA A 179 11.05 -13.58 -0.91
N ILE A 180 9.77 -13.34 -1.15
CA ILE A 180 8.73 -13.34 -0.12
C ILE A 180 8.65 -14.64 0.69
N PRO A 181 8.72 -15.86 0.12
CA PRO A 181 8.70 -17.09 0.91
C PRO A 181 9.83 -17.18 1.94
N TYR A 182 10.95 -16.51 1.68
CA TYR A 182 12.12 -16.48 2.58
C TYR A 182 12.05 -15.34 3.61
N ILE A 183 11.18 -14.34 3.40
CA ILE A 183 11.00 -13.19 4.29
C ILE A 183 9.80 -13.41 5.21
N ARG A 184 8.62 -13.75 4.62
CA ARG A 184 7.35 -13.85 5.33
C ARG A 184 6.87 -15.28 5.51
N GLY A 185 7.70 -16.26 5.10
CA GLY A 185 7.42 -17.68 5.29
C GLY A 185 6.36 -18.23 4.34
N ARG A 186 5.84 -19.42 4.73
CA ARG A 186 4.79 -20.14 4.02
C ARG A 186 3.46 -19.42 4.17
N PHE A 187 2.57 -19.64 3.20
CA PHE A 187 1.22 -19.07 3.21
C PHE A 187 0.45 -19.54 4.46
N LYS A 188 -0.13 -18.59 5.19
CA LYS A 188 -0.91 -18.84 6.40
C LYS A 188 -2.10 -17.88 6.46
N SER A 189 -3.31 -18.41 6.34
CA SER A 189 -4.55 -17.66 6.50
C SER A 189 -4.83 -17.33 7.96
N ARG A 190 -5.46 -16.20 8.19
CA ARG A 190 -6.14 -15.89 9.46
C ARG A 190 -7.50 -16.58 9.48
N THR A 191 -8.03 -16.85 10.67
CA THR A 191 -9.39 -17.37 10.79
C THR A 191 -10.41 -16.31 10.35
N GLU A 192 -11.53 -16.76 9.86
CA GLU A 192 -12.61 -15.88 9.41
C GLU A 192 -13.14 -15.01 10.55
N GLU A 193 -13.32 -15.61 11.73
CA GLU A 193 -13.82 -14.94 12.93
C GLU A 193 -12.91 -13.78 13.36
N ASP A 194 -11.59 -13.98 13.29
CA ASP A 194 -10.62 -12.94 13.64
C ASP A 194 -10.64 -11.79 12.61
N ILE A 195 -10.80 -12.10 11.32
CA ILE A 195 -10.91 -11.10 10.26
C ILE A 195 -12.20 -10.28 10.39
N ILE A 196 -13.34 -10.94 10.63
CA ILE A 196 -14.63 -10.27 10.78
C ILE A 196 -14.61 -9.35 12.01
N LYS A 197 -14.08 -9.82 13.14
CA LYS A 197 -13.94 -9.00 14.36
C LYS A 197 -13.12 -7.74 14.12
N GLU A 198 -11.99 -7.84 13.40
CA GLU A 198 -11.21 -6.68 13.03
C GLU A 198 -12.00 -5.73 12.11
N ALA A 199 -12.69 -6.27 11.10
CA ALA A 199 -13.48 -5.47 10.18
C ALA A 199 -14.63 -4.72 10.89
N GLU A 200 -15.30 -5.34 11.87
CA GLU A 200 -16.29 -4.68 12.71
C GLU A 200 -15.67 -3.55 13.56
N MET A 201 -14.48 -3.78 14.12
CA MET A 201 -13.75 -2.74 14.85
C MET A 201 -13.41 -1.55 13.93
N LEU A 202 -12.98 -1.80 12.70
CA LEU A 202 -12.69 -0.76 11.71
C LEU A 202 -13.97 0.02 11.33
N ALA A 203 -15.07 -0.66 11.09
CA ALA A 203 -16.38 -0.04 10.81
C ALA A 203 -16.83 0.87 11.95
N ASN A 204 -16.70 0.41 13.21
CA ASN A 204 -17.03 1.19 14.40
C ASN A 204 -16.15 2.43 14.59
N ARG A 205 -14.96 2.46 14.01
CA ARG A 205 -14.08 3.64 13.96
C ARG A 205 -14.41 4.58 12.79
N GLY A 206 -15.44 4.28 11.98
CA GLY A 206 -15.90 5.10 10.87
C GLY A 206 -15.20 4.84 9.53
N ILE A 207 -14.43 3.75 9.41
CA ILE A 207 -13.82 3.34 8.14
C ILE A 207 -14.92 2.99 7.12
N ARG A 208 -14.83 3.56 5.93
CA ARG A 208 -15.83 3.39 4.86
C ARG A 208 -15.42 2.37 3.80
N GLU A 209 -14.12 2.24 3.54
CA GLU A 209 -13.57 1.26 2.59
C GLU A 209 -12.62 0.30 3.30
N ILE A 210 -12.85 -1.01 3.13
CA ILE A 210 -11.90 -2.05 3.52
C ILE A 210 -11.16 -2.56 2.29
N ILE A 211 -9.82 -2.59 2.38
CA ILE A 211 -8.96 -3.11 1.33
C ILE A 211 -8.32 -4.41 1.82
N VAL A 212 -8.85 -5.52 1.32
CA VAL A 212 -8.41 -6.87 1.65
C VAL A 212 -7.07 -7.15 0.98
N ILE A 213 -6.07 -7.51 1.78
CA ILE A 213 -4.70 -7.77 1.32
C ILE A 213 -4.12 -9.07 1.87
N ALA A 214 -3.26 -9.68 1.06
CA ALA A 214 -2.33 -10.75 1.39
C ALA A 214 -1.18 -10.72 0.36
N GLN A 215 -0.28 -11.69 0.35
CA GLN A 215 0.62 -11.90 -0.78
C GLN A 215 -0.07 -12.58 -1.95
N ASP A 216 -1.14 -13.32 -1.67
CA ASP A 216 -2.06 -13.95 -2.61
C ASP A 216 -3.44 -14.04 -1.94
N THR A 217 -4.32 -13.09 -2.22
CA THR A 217 -5.65 -13.04 -1.58
C THR A 217 -6.57 -14.15 -2.07
N THR A 218 -6.43 -14.55 -3.33
CA THR A 218 -7.30 -15.57 -3.95
C THR A 218 -7.07 -16.97 -3.38
N LYS A 219 -5.95 -17.18 -2.69
CA LYS A 219 -5.63 -18.44 -2.01
C LYS A 219 -6.17 -18.55 -0.57
N TYR A 220 -6.79 -17.47 -0.07
CA TYR A 220 -7.31 -17.44 1.30
C TYR A 220 -8.18 -18.65 1.63
N GLY A 221 -7.92 -19.26 2.77
CA GLY A 221 -8.70 -20.37 3.32
C GLY A 221 -8.26 -21.77 2.85
N VAL A 222 -7.41 -21.89 1.80
CA VAL A 222 -6.99 -23.20 1.29
C VAL A 222 -6.26 -24.02 2.34
N ASP A 223 -5.42 -23.39 3.16
CA ASP A 223 -4.61 -24.02 4.21
C ASP A 223 -5.41 -24.42 5.46
N ILE A 224 -6.48 -23.71 5.78
CA ILE A 224 -7.26 -23.94 7.00
C ILE A 224 -8.64 -24.56 6.75
N TYR A 225 -9.25 -24.34 5.56
CA TYR A 225 -10.59 -24.86 5.21
C TYR A 225 -10.55 -25.84 4.02
N GLY A 226 -9.38 -26.07 3.42
CA GLY A 226 -9.20 -27.00 2.30
C GLY A 226 -9.72 -26.50 0.93
N LYS A 227 -10.24 -25.27 0.85
CA LYS A 227 -10.75 -24.64 -0.39
C LYS A 227 -10.56 -23.13 -0.37
N PRO A 228 -10.56 -22.45 -1.54
CA PRO A 228 -10.58 -20.99 -1.60
C PRO A 228 -11.86 -20.44 -0.95
N MET A 229 -11.70 -19.47 -0.03
CA MET A 229 -12.79 -18.89 0.75
C MET A 229 -12.94 -17.39 0.54
N LEU A 230 -12.23 -16.79 -0.41
CA LEU A 230 -12.26 -15.32 -0.58
C LEU A 230 -13.67 -14.82 -0.91
N ALA A 231 -14.41 -15.50 -1.78
CA ALA A 231 -15.78 -15.12 -2.14
C ALA A 231 -16.71 -15.10 -0.90
N ASP A 232 -16.67 -16.16 -0.10
CA ASP A 232 -17.46 -16.27 1.14
C ASP A 232 -17.07 -15.19 2.14
N LEU A 233 -15.77 -14.92 2.30
CA LEU A 233 -15.27 -13.87 3.19
C LEU A 233 -15.75 -12.49 2.74
N LEU A 234 -15.61 -12.13 1.45
CA LEU A 234 -16.07 -10.84 0.93
C LEU A 234 -17.59 -10.67 1.10
N HIS A 235 -18.36 -11.74 0.89
CA HIS A 235 -19.81 -11.75 1.17
C HIS A 235 -20.10 -11.40 2.62
N LYS A 236 -19.42 -12.02 3.58
CA LYS A 236 -19.62 -11.74 5.01
C LYS A 236 -19.18 -10.34 5.40
N LEU A 237 -18.02 -9.88 4.92
CA LEU A 237 -17.57 -8.51 5.12
C LEU A 237 -18.58 -7.47 4.61
N SER A 238 -19.29 -7.77 3.52
CA SER A 238 -20.32 -6.87 2.97
C SER A 238 -21.56 -6.70 3.87
N LYS A 239 -21.77 -7.60 4.83
CA LYS A 239 -22.87 -7.51 5.78
C LYS A 239 -22.57 -6.61 6.97
N ILE A 240 -21.33 -6.17 7.12
CA ILE A 240 -20.94 -5.26 8.21
C ILE A 240 -21.51 -3.88 7.93
N ASP A 241 -22.24 -3.33 8.91
CA ASP A 241 -22.77 -1.98 8.84
C ASP A 241 -21.65 -0.94 8.88
N GLY A 242 -21.79 0.15 8.14
CA GLY A 242 -20.77 1.22 8.03
C GLY A 242 -19.75 1.00 6.92
N ILE A 243 -19.49 -0.24 6.49
CA ILE A 243 -18.64 -0.52 5.34
C ILE A 243 -19.45 -0.33 4.05
N GLU A 244 -18.97 0.56 3.19
CA GLU A 244 -19.59 0.92 1.90
C GLU A 244 -18.85 0.32 0.71
N TRP A 245 -17.51 0.19 0.80
CA TRP A 245 -16.67 -0.41 -0.21
C TRP A 245 -15.76 -1.49 0.36
N ILE A 246 -15.64 -2.57 -0.42
CA ILE A 246 -14.69 -3.65 -0.19
C ILE A 246 -13.89 -3.83 -1.46
N ARG A 247 -12.59 -3.68 -1.36
CA ARG A 247 -11.62 -3.90 -2.44
C ARG A 247 -10.70 -5.04 -2.03
N PHE A 248 -10.22 -5.81 -2.98
CA PHE A 248 -9.17 -6.82 -2.74
C PHE A 248 -8.04 -6.65 -3.76
N LEU A 249 -6.81 -6.84 -3.30
CA LEU A 249 -5.60 -6.68 -4.10
C LEU A 249 -4.80 -7.99 -4.11
N TYR A 250 -3.85 -8.09 -5.04
CA TYR A 250 -2.91 -9.22 -5.14
C TYR A 250 -3.59 -10.56 -5.45
N SER A 251 -4.36 -10.60 -6.54
CA SER A 251 -5.03 -11.81 -7.03
C SER A 251 -4.14 -12.59 -7.99
N TYR A 252 -4.02 -13.89 -7.77
CA TYR A 252 -3.32 -14.76 -8.71
C TYR A 252 -4.29 -15.24 -9.80
N PRO A 253 -3.94 -15.13 -11.10
CA PRO A 253 -4.87 -15.45 -12.20
C PRO A 253 -5.45 -16.87 -12.12
N GLU A 254 -4.63 -17.85 -11.74
CA GLU A 254 -5.02 -19.26 -11.69
C GLU A 254 -5.93 -19.64 -10.52
N THR A 255 -6.07 -18.76 -9.54
CA THR A 255 -6.89 -19.00 -8.33
C THR A 255 -8.12 -18.10 -8.26
N ILE A 256 -8.39 -17.28 -9.30
CA ILE A 256 -9.64 -16.54 -9.43
C ILE A 256 -10.74 -17.54 -9.83
N THR A 257 -11.66 -17.82 -8.90
CA THR A 257 -12.75 -18.77 -9.10
C THR A 257 -13.99 -18.10 -9.70
N ASP A 258 -14.89 -18.94 -10.23
CA ASP A 258 -16.18 -18.47 -10.76
C ASP A 258 -17.05 -17.87 -9.64
N GLU A 259 -17.01 -18.48 -8.46
CA GLU A 259 -17.71 -18.00 -7.28
C GLU A 259 -17.27 -16.57 -6.91
N LEU A 260 -15.94 -16.29 -6.97
CA LEU A 260 -15.42 -14.95 -6.71
C LEU A 260 -15.93 -13.95 -7.75
N ILE A 261 -15.91 -14.32 -9.05
CA ILE A 261 -16.42 -13.46 -10.13
C ILE A 261 -17.91 -13.17 -9.94
N GLN A 262 -18.70 -14.19 -9.57
CA GLN A 262 -20.13 -14.02 -9.32
C GLN A 262 -20.44 -13.21 -8.08
N GLU A 263 -19.64 -13.32 -7.01
CA GLU A 263 -19.81 -12.50 -5.81
C GLU A 263 -19.52 -11.04 -6.11
N VAL A 264 -18.41 -10.72 -6.80
CA VAL A 264 -18.10 -9.35 -7.23
C VAL A 264 -19.21 -8.76 -8.12
N LYS A 265 -19.73 -9.57 -9.06
CA LYS A 265 -20.81 -9.16 -9.98
C LYS A 265 -22.11 -8.80 -9.26
N LYS A 266 -22.46 -9.50 -8.17
CA LYS A 266 -23.77 -9.41 -7.51
C LYS A 266 -23.79 -8.46 -6.32
N ASN A 267 -22.64 -8.10 -5.78
CA ASN A 267 -22.52 -7.39 -4.52
C ASN A 267 -22.01 -5.97 -4.75
N ASP A 268 -22.90 -5.00 -4.67
CA ASP A 268 -22.60 -3.58 -4.96
C ASP A 268 -21.58 -2.94 -3.98
N LYS A 269 -21.34 -3.54 -2.81
CA LYS A 269 -20.31 -3.09 -1.89
C LYS A 269 -18.90 -3.53 -2.31
N ILE A 270 -18.78 -4.59 -3.14
CA ILE A 270 -17.49 -5.05 -3.64
C ILE A 270 -17.14 -4.27 -4.90
N CYS A 271 -16.02 -3.56 -4.88
CA CYS A 271 -15.55 -2.81 -6.04
C CYS A 271 -15.31 -3.74 -7.25
N ASN A 272 -15.85 -3.38 -8.41
CA ASN A 272 -15.59 -4.07 -9.68
C ASN A 272 -14.13 -3.84 -10.13
N TYR A 273 -13.19 -4.26 -9.29
CA TYR A 273 -11.77 -3.98 -9.43
C TYR A 273 -10.96 -5.24 -9.15
N PHE A 274 -10.18 -5.69 -10.11
CA PHE A 274 -9.29 -6.85 -10.00
C PHE A 274 -7.84 -6.43 -10.18
N ASP A 275 -7.03 -6.60 -9.16
CA ASP A 275 -5.56 -6.47 -9.22
C ASP A 275 -4.94 -7.84 -9.48
N ILE A 276 -4.48 -8.06 -10.72
CA ILE A 276 -4.01 -9.34 -11.22
C ILE A 276 -2.58 -9.21 -11.76
N PRO A 277 -1.54 -9.36 -10.93
CA PRO A 277 -0.16 -9.24 -11.37
C PRO A 277 0.25 -10.45 -12.22
N ILE A 278 0.07 -10.37 -13.54
CA ILE A 278 0.38 -11.44 -14.49
C ILE A 278 1.87 -11.61 -14.75
N GLN A 279 2.66 -10.56 -14.55
CA GLN A 279 4.12 -10.46 -14.73
C GLN A 279 4.58 -10.49 -16.19
N HIS A 280 4.13 -11.41 -17.00
CA HIS A 280 4.44 -11.57 -18.43
C HIS A 280 3.33 -12.28 -19.17
N ILE A 281 3.40 -12.37 -20.52
CA ILE A 281 2.44 -13.09 -21.36
C ILE A 281 3.06 -14.26 -22.14
N SER A 282 4.36 -14.22 -22.42
CA SER A 282 5.04 -15.34 -23.11
C SER A 282 5.06 -16.58 -22.21
N ASP A 283 4.59 -17.71 -22.74
CA ASP A 283 4.59 -18.98 -22.04
C ASP A 283 6.01 -19.44 -21.65
N ASN A 284 7.01 -19.13 -22.47
CA ASN A 284 8.42 -19.39 -22.18
C ASN A 284 8.86 -18.65 -20.90
N ILE A 285 8.56 -17.36 -20.79
CA ILE A 285 8.93 -16.53 -19.64
C ILE A 285 8.10 -16.89 -18.42
N LEU A 286 6.80 -17.08 -18.54
CA LEU A 286 5.93 -17.54 -17.45
C LEU A 286 6.44 -18.85 -16.82
N LYS A 287 6.85 -19.80 -17.64
CA LYS A 287 7.46 -21.06 -17.17
C LYS A 287 8.78 -20.83 -16.43
N LYS A 288 9.68 -19.97 -16.97
CA LYS A 288 10.95 -19.58 -16.31
C LYS A 288 10.69 -18.84 -14.99
N MET A 289 9.60 -18.07 -14.88
CA MET A 289 9.14 -17.39 -13.66
C MET A 289 8.50 -18.34 -12.64
N ASN A 290 8.32 -19.62 -12.95
CA ASN A 290 7.54 -20.60 -12.17
C ASN A 290 6.07 -20.17 -11.98
N ARG A 291 5.49 -19.54 -13.01
CA ARG A 291 4.06 -19.23 -13.06
C ARG A 291 3.30 -20.42 -13.63
N LYS A 292 2.16 -20.73 -13.05
CA LYS A 292 1.29 -21.85 -13.48
C LYS A 292 0.32 -21.44 -14.58
N THR A 293 0.19 -20.15 -14.83
CA THR A 293 -0.63 -19.59 -15.92
C THR A 293 0.04 -19.72 -17.26
N THR A 294 -0.79 -19.76 -18.31
CA THR A 294 -0.38 -19.69 -19.72
C THR A 294 -0.97 -18.44 -20.36
N LYS A 295 -0.44 -18.06 -21.53
CA LYS A 295 -1.00 -16.98 -22.36
C LYS A 295 -2.51 -17.14 -22.56
N ASN A 296 -2.93 -18.33 -22.99
CA ASN A 296 -4.35 -18.59 -23.26
C ASN A 296 -5.21 -18.50 -22.00
N SER A 297 -4.74 -18.98 -20.85
CA SER A 297 -5.49 -18.88 -19.59
C SER A 297 -5.65 -17.42 -19.12
N ILE A 298 -4.63 -16.60 -19.32
CA ILE A 298 -4.68 -15.16 -18.98
C ILE A 298 -5.67 -14.43 -19.91
N ILE A 299 -5.60 -14.68 -21.22
CA ILE A 299 -6.53 -14.09 -22.20
C ILE A 299 -7.97 -14.45 -21.85
N ASN A 300 -8.25 -15.73 -21.67
CA ASN A 300 -9.59 -16.22 -21.32
C ASN A 300 -10.13 -15.62 -20.01
N LEU A 301 -9.27 -15.45 -19.01
CA LEU A 301 -9.66 -14.80 -17.76
C LEU A 301 -10.06 -13.33 -17.98
N ILE A 302 -9.26 -12.55 -18.71
CA ILE A 302 -9.55 -11.13 -18.99
C ILE A 302 -10.86 -11.00 -19.78
N GLU A 303 -11.07 -11.82 -20.82
CA GLU A 303 -12.31 -11.85 -21.60
C GLU A 303 -13.52 -12.20 -20.73
N LYS A 304 -13.37 -13.21 -19.86
CA LYS A 304 -14.40 -13.63 -18.93
C LYS A 304 -14.79 -12.52 -17.96
N LEU A 305 -13.80 -11.86 -17.32
CA LEU A 305 -14.04 -10.75 -16.40
C LEU A 305 -14.82 -9.62 -17.07
N ARG A 306 -14.41 -9.22 -18.27
CA ARG A 306 -15.09 -8.15 -19.05
C ARG A 306 -16.50 -8.52 -19.50
N LYS A 307 -16.71 -9.79 -19.82
CA LYS A 307 -18.05 -10.30 -20.20
C LYS A 307 -18.98 -10.36 -19.00
N GLU A 308 -18.49 -10.84 -17.86
CA GLU A 308 -19.32 -11.11 -16.69
C GLU A 308 -19.58 -9.86 -15.84
N ILE A 309 -18.61 -8.94 -15.73
CA ILE A 309 -18.71 -7.77 -14.87
C ILE A 309 -18.64 -6.50 -15.71
N PRO A 310 -19.78 -5.83 -15.94
CA PRO A 310 -19.81 -4.55 -16.64
C PRO A 310 -18.92 -3.51 -15.95
N ASN A 311 -18.12 -2.77 -16.72
CA ASN A 311 -17.20 -1.73 -16.23
C ASN A 311 -16.15 -2.24 -15.23
N VAL A 312 -15.78 -3.52 -15.28
CA VAL A 312 -14.66 -4.04 -14.48
C VAL A 312 -13.39 -3.27 -14.75
N ILE A 313 -12.69 -2.93 -13.69
CA ILE A 313 -11.34 -2.35 -13.72
C ILE A 313 -10.34 -3.50 -13.56
N ILE A 314 -9.45 -3.62 -14.52
CA ILE A 314 -8.38 -4.61 -14.48
C ILE A 314 -7.06 -3.86 -14.30
N ARG A 315 -6.48 -4.04 -13.12
CA ARG A 315 -5.11 -3.62 -12.80
C ARG A 315 -4.17 -4.80 -12.97
N SER A 316 -3.00 -4.54 -13.53
CA SER A 316 -1.97 -5.58 -13.65
C SER A 316 -0.58 -5.04 -13.34
N THR A 317 0.34 -5.95 -13.17
CA THR A 317 1.77 -5.69 -13.00
C THR A 317 2.55 -6.56 -13.96
N LEU A 318 3.48 -5.91 -14.69
CA LEU A 318 4.40 -6.58 -15.63
C LEU A 318 5.85 -6.46 -15.16
N MET A 319 6.65 -7.42 -15.58
CA MET A 319 8.09 -7.42 -15.37
C MET A 319 8.79 -7.60 -16.72
N VAL A 320 9.67 -6.67 -17.08
CA VAL A 320 10.46 -6.71 -18.31
C VAL A 320 11.94 -6.99 -18.02
N GLY A 321 12.64 -7.59 -18.98
CA GLY A 321 14.05 -7.92 -18.83
C GLY A 321 14.31 -9.05 -17.85
N PHE A 322 13.36 -9.98 -17.71
CA PHE A 322 13.56 -11.23 -16.99
C PHE A 322 14.64 -12.07 -17.66
N PRO A 323 15.45 -12.87 -16.93
CA PRO A 323 16.50 -13.70 -17.54
C PRO A 323 15.96 -14.61 -18.66
N GLY A 324 16.55 -14.50 -19.85
CA GLY A 324 16.15 -15.22 -21.04
C GLY A 324 14.92 -14.70 -21.77
N GLU A 325 14.51 -13.44 -21.49
CA GLU A 325 13.49 -12.73 -22.28
C GLU A 325 14.08 -12.28 -23.60
N THR A 326 13.56 -12.80 -24.72
CA THR A 326 13.99 -12.43 -26.08
C THR A 326 13.24 -11.19 -26.59
N ASP A 327 13.62 -10.70 -27.77
CA ASP A 327 12.91 -9.59 -28.41
C ASP A 327 11.52 -10.02 -28.91
N GLU A 328 11.35 -11.30 -29.28
CA GLU A 328 10.07 -11.89 -29.65
C GLU A 328 9.13 -11.98 -28.44
N ASP A 329 9.62 -12.46 -27.28
CA ASP A 329 8.87 -12.50 -26.03
C ASP A 329 8.41 -11.10 -25.64
N PHE A 330 9.29 -10.10 -25.78
CA PHE A 330 8.96 -8.70 -25.45
C PHE A 330 7.96 -8.10 -26.45
N LYS A 331 8.08 -8.37 -27.74
CA LYS A 331 7.12 -7.92 -28.75
C LYS A 331 5.72 -8.52 -28.47
N GLU A 332 5.66 -9.79 -28.13
CA GLU A 332 4.42 -10.44 -27.74
C GLU A 332 3.78 -9.75 -26.54
N LEU A 333 4.57 -9.34 -25.53
CA LEU A 333 4.12 -8.58 -24.38
C LEU A 333 3.56 -7.21 -24.77
N CYS A 334 4.23 -6.48 -25.66
CA CYS A 334 3.73 -5.19 -26.17
C CYS A 334 2.39 -5.31 -26.88
N ASP A 335 2.25 -6.32 -27.76
CA ASP A 335 1.01 -6.55 -28.50
C ASP A 335 -0.12 -6.98 -27.56
N PHE A 336 0.20 -7.77 -26.53
CA PHE A 336 -0.74 -8.14 -25.51
C PHE A 336 -1.23 -6.93 -24.68
N VAL A 337 -0.37 -6.00 -24.28
CA VAL A 337 -0.79 -4.78 -23.55
C VAL A 337 -1.77 -3.94 -24.38
N LYS A 338 -1.50 -3.78 -25.69
CA LYS A 338 -2.41 -3.09 -26.62
C LYS A 338 -3.78 -3.77 -26.71
N TRP A 339 -3.79 -5.10 -26.74
CA TRP A 339 -5.02 -5.91 -26.79
C TRP A 339 -5.74 -5.90 -25.44
N ALA A 340 -5.02 -6.13 -24.35
CA ALA A 340 -5.57 -6.25 -23.00
C ALA A 340 -6.19 -4.95 -22.51
N LYS A 341 -5.75 -3.78 -22.99
CA LYS A 341 -6.26 -2.46 -22.61
C LYS A 341 -6.51 -2.33 -21.11
N PHE A 342 -5.47 -2.66 -20.31
CA PHE A 342 -5.54 -2.55 -18.86
C PHE A 342 -5.95 -1.14 -18.44
N ASP A 343 -6.85 -1.04 -17.46
CA ASP A 343 -7.23 0.26 -16.89
C ASP A 343 -6.06 0.85 -16.09
N LYS A 344 -5.37 0.01 -15.34
CA LYS A 344 -4.20 0.35 -14.54
C LYS A 344 -3.09 -0.66 -14.81
N LEU A 345 -1.86 -0.19 -15.02
CA LEU A 345 -0.71 -1.06 -15.26
C LEU A 345 0.55 -0.51 -14.62
N GLY A 346 1.16 -1.30 -13.74
CA GLY A 346 2.52 -1.12 -13.28
C GLY A 346 3.51 -1.96 -14.09
N CYS A 347 4.68 -1.42 -14.40
CA CYS A 347 5.76 -2.17 -15.03
C CYS A 347 7.03 -2.03 -14.21
N PHE A 348 7.79 -3.12 -14.06
CA PHE A 348 9.07 -3.13 -13.36
C PHE A 348 10.15 -3.77 -14.24
N SER A 349 11.34 -3.19 -14.20
CA SER A 349 12.52 -3.90 -14.71
C SER A 349 12.93 -4.98 -13.73
N TYR A 350 13.21 -6.19 -14.21
CA TYR A 350 13.71 -7.27 -13.36
C TYR A 350 14.95 -6.82 -12.57
N SER A 351 14.89 -7.00 -11.26
CA SER A 351 15.99 -6.80 -10.30
C SER A 351 16.55 -8.15 -9.88
N LYS A 352 17.88 -8.29 -9.91
CA LYS A 352 18.56 -9.52 -9.49
C LYS A 352 18.62 -9.55 -7.96
N GLU A 353 17.66 -10.26 -7.35
CA GLU A 353 17.58 -10.37 -5.90
C GLU A 353 18.30 -11.60 -5.38
N GLU A 354 19.19 -11.39 -4.41
CA GLU A 354 19.95 -12.43 -3.76
C GLU A 354 19.05 -13.54 -3.18
N GLY A 355 19.51 -14.78 -3.24
CA GLY A 355 18.76 -15.95 -2.75
C GLY A 355 17.66 -16.45 -3.67
N THR A 356 17.28 -15.69 -4.72
CA THR A 356 16.24 -16.11 -5.68
C THR A 356 16.79 -17.03 -6.77
N ALA A 357 15.93 -17.91 -7.31
CA ALA A 357 16.34 -18.79 -8.40
C ALA A 357 16.69 -18.01 -9.68
N ALA A 358 15.94 -16.95 -10.00
CA ALA A 358 16.19 -16.11 -11.17
C ALA A 358 17.54 -15.38 -11.09
N ALA A 359 18.05 -15.08 -9.90
CA ALA A 359 19.38 -14.48 -9.73
C ALA A 359 20.52 -15.38 -10.20
N LYS A 360 20.31 -16.69 -10.21
CA LYS A 360 21.28 -17.73 -10.63
C LYS A 360 21.20 -18.06 -12.13
N MET A 361 20.16 -17.59 -12.82
CA MET A 361 20.02 -17.80 -14.27
C MET A 361 21.09 -17.06 -15.05
N GLN A 362 21.60 -17.68 -16.10
CA GLN A 362 22.75 -17.14 -16.85
C GLN A 362 22.35 -16.06 -17.86
N GLU A 363 21.19 -16.18 -18.50
CA GLU A 363 20.71 -15.29 -19.57
C GLU A 363 20.20 -13.93 -19.05
N GLN A 364 21.03 -13.23 -18.27
CA GLN A 364 20.66 -11.93 -17.69
C GLN A 364 20.57 -10.85 -18.76
N VAL A 365 19.45 -10.15 -18.83
CA VAL A 365 19.23 -9.04 -19.77
C VAL A 365 19.99 -7.79 -19.30
N LYS A 366 20.64 -7.09 -20.23
CA LYS A 366 21.43 -5.87 -19.94
C LYS A 366 20.53 -4.73 -19.42
N ALA A 367 21.07 -3.89 -18.54
CA ALA A 367 20.32 -2.80 -17.90
C ALA A 367 19.70 -1.79 -18.89
N ASN A 368 20.44 -1.44 -19.95
CA ASN A 368 19.93 -0.54 -20.99
C ASN A 368 18.74 -1.14 -21.76
N ILE A 369 18.74 -2.46 -22.04
CA ILE A 369 17.62 -3.17 -22.68
C ILE A 369 16.41 -3.17 -21.73
N LYS A 370 16.60 -3.49 -20.44
CA LYS A 370 15.52 -3.42 -19.43
C LYS A 370 14.88 -2.04 -19.40
N LYS A 371 15.69 -0.98 -19.38
CA LYS A 371 15.21 0.42 -19.36
C LYS A 371 14.43 0.76 -20.63
N SER A 372 14.92 0.34 -21.80
CA SER A 372 14.23 0.55 -23.08
C SER A 372 12.87 -0.14 -23.10
N ARG A 373 12.82 -1.43 -22.72
CA ARG A 373 11.58 -2.22 -22.67
C ARG A 373 10.57 -1.64 -21.67
N TYR A 374 11.04 -1.20 -20.49
CA TYR A 374 10.21 -0.51 -19.50
C TYR A 374 9.56 0.75 -20.10
N ASN A 375 10.36 1.62 -20.73
CA ASN A 375 9.86 2.86 -21.31
C ASN A 375 8.84 2.60 -22.43
N GLU A 376 9.05 1.57 -23.25
CA GLU A 376 8.13 1.20 -24.32
C GLU A 376 6.79 0.71 -23.79
N ILE A 377 6.78 -0.21 -22.80
CA ILE A 377 5.54 -0.67 -22.16
C ILE A 377 4.79 0.49 -21.52
N MET A 378 5.48 1.37 -20.79
CA MET A 378 4.83 2.52 -20.15
C MET A 378 4.29 3.52 -21.16
N SER A 379 4.96 3.73 -22.31
CA SER A 379 4.44 4.57 -23.39
C SER A 379 3.20 3.97 -24.04
N ILE A 380 3.13 2.65 -24.24
CA ILE A 380 1.94 1.97 -24.75
C ILE A 380 0.80 2.14 -23.73
N GLN A 381 1.06 1.84 -22.47
CA GLN A 381 0.03 1.92 -21.42
C GLN A 381 -0.48 3.35 -21.21
N GLN A 382 0.38 4.36 -21.31
CA GLN A 382 -0.06 5.75 -21.19
C GLN A 382 -1.14 6.10 -22.24
N LYS A 383 -0.98 5.64 -23.48
CA LYS A 383 -1.99 5.83 -24.55
C LYS A 383 -3.29 5.10 -24.21
N VAL A 384 -3.19 3.84 -23.78
CA VAL A 384 -4.33 3.03 -23.36
C VAL A 384 -5.07 3.67 -22.18
N SER A 385 -4.34 4.11 -21.14
CA SER A 385 -4.94 4.77 -19.98
C SER A 385 -5.67 6.04 -20.36
N ASN A 386 -5.08 6.88 -21.23
CA ASN A 386 -5.72 8.10 -21.72
C ASN A 386 -7.02 7.82 -22.49
N GLU A 387 -7.05 6.77 -23.32
CA GLU A 387 -8.27 6.35 -24.02
C GLU A 387 -9.34 5.88 -23.03
N ASN A 388 -8.97 5.02 -22.08
CA ASN A 388 -9.88 4.48 -21.07
C ASN A 388 -10.48 5.59 -20.19
N LEU A 389 -9.66 6.56 -19.75
CA LEU A 389 -10.11 7.69 -18.93
C LEU A 389 -11.03 8.64 -19.71
N LYS A 390 -10.71 8.97 -20.98
CA LYS A 390 -11.57 9.79 -21.84
C LYS A 390 -12.97 9.19 -22.02
N ASN A 391 -13.09 7.85 -22.07
CA ASN A 391 -14.36 7.14 -22.16
C ASN A 391 -15.22 7.25 -20.88
N LYS A 392 -14.69 7.83 -19.79
CA LYS A 392 -15.43 8.10 -18.55
C LYS A 392 -16.08 9.50 -18.56
N ILE A 393 -15.64 10.40 -19.41
CA ILE A 393 -16.18 11.77 -19.49
C ILE A 393 -17.68 11.72 -19.79
N GLY A 394 -18.44 12.54 -19.06
CA GLY A 394 -19.91 12.62 -19.13
C GLY A 394 -20.66 11.60 -18.27
N LYS A 395 -19.98 10.58 -17.73
CA LYS A 395 -20.59 9.58 -16.83
C LYS A 395 -20.58 10.06 -15.39
N VAL A 396 -21.50 9.54 -14.60
CA VAL A 396 -21.62 9.81 -13.15
C VAL A 396 -21.06 8.63 -12.38
N TYR A 397 -20.23 8.93 -11.38
CA TYR A 397 -19.67 7.93 -10.49
C TYR A 397 -19.82 8.35 -9.03
N LYS A 398 -19.96 7.37 -8.13
CA LYS A 398 -19.86 7.54 -6.69
C LYS A 398 -18.38 7.71 -6.35
N ALA A 399 -18.03 8.76 -5.61
CA ALA A 399 -16.67 9.03 -5.16
C ALA A 399 -16.63 9.13 -3.63
N LEU A 400 -15.65 8.51 -2.99
CA LEU A 400 -15.30 8.70 -1.59
C LEU A 400 -14.40 9.93 -1.51
N ILE A 401 -14.83 10.94 -0.76
CA ILE A 401 -14.06 12.18 -0.57
C ILE A 401 -13.08 11.99 0.59
N GLU A 402 -11.81 12.24 0.34
CA GLU A 402 -10.72 11.96 1.27
C GLU A 402 -10.05 13.21 1.81
N ASP A 403 -10.04 14.30 1.03
CA ASP A 403 -9.39 15.56 1.39
C ASP A 403 -10.04 16.74 0.66
N ALA A 404 -9.67 17.96 1.07
CA ALA A 404 -10.09 19.20 0.43
C ALA A 404 -9.03 20.29 0.57
N PHE A 405 -8.86 21.10 -0.46
CA PHE A 405 -7.94 22.25 -0.44
C PHE A 405 -8.51 23.46 -1.19
N ALA A 406 -8.05 24.66 -0.88
CA ALA A 406 -8.36 25.85 -1.66
C ALA A 406 -7.61 25.82 -3.00
N ALA A 407 -8.27 26.28 -4.08
CA ALA A 407 -7.68 26.23 -5.42
C ALA A 407 -6.34 26.99 -5.56
N GLU A 408 -6.06 27.95 -4.66
CA GLU A 408 -4.83 28.73 -4.65
C GLU A 408 -3.60 27.97 -4.11
N ASP A 409 -3.79 26.99 -3.24
CA ASP A 409 -2.69 26.29 -2.53
C ASP A 409 -1.81 25.40 -3.44
N LYS A 410 -2.26 25.03 -4.64
CA LYS A 410 -1.51 24.14 -5.56
C LYS A 410 -0.69 24.85 -6.64
N VAL A 411 -0.71 26.18 -6.71
CA VAL A 411 0.07 26.91 -7.73
C VAL A 411 1.56 26.99 -7.35
N GLU A 412 1.90 26.91 -6.07
CA GLU A 412 3.29 27.06 -5.59
C GLU A 412 4.13 25.77 -5.64
N ASP A 413 3.53 24.59 -5.46
CA ASP A 413 4.30 23.32 -5.44
C ASP A 413 4.74 22.82 -6.82
N ASN A 414 4.03 23.18 -7.89
CA ASN A 414 4.41 22.80 -9.26
C ASN A 414 5.50 23.67 -9.90
N VAL A 415 5.95 24.74 -9.23
CA VAL A 415 7.00 25.65 -9.75
C VAL A 415 8.39 25.29 -9.20
N LYS A 416 8.49 24.50 -8.12
CA LYS A 416 9.79 24.12 -7.52
C LYS A 416 10.49 22.95 -8.19
N ASP A 417 9.76 22.04 -8.85
CA ASP A 417 10.37 20.85 -9.49
C ASP A 417 10.97 21.08 -10.90
N ASN A 418 10.81 22.28 -11.49
CA ASN A 418 11.32 22.59 -12.84
C ASN A 418 12.41 23.68 -12.91
N LYS A 419 13.04 24.05 -11.79
CA LYS A 419 14.15 25.02 -11.80
C LYS A 419 15.52 24.44 -11.50
N ASN A 420 15.88 23.32 -12.14
CA ASN A 420 17.26 22.91 -12.27
C ASN A 420 17.50 22.40 -13.69
N ASN A 421 17.57 23.30 -14.64
CA ASN A 421 18.54 23.29 -15.75
C ASN A 421 18.35 24.49 -16.68
N ASN A 422 19.45 25.22 -16.76
CA ASN A 422 19.92 26.06 -17.85
C ASN A 422 19.53 27.53 -17.98
N ASN A 423 20.60 28.26 -17.75
CA ASN A 423 21.13 29.40 -18.51
C ASN A 423 20.74 30.83 -18.15
N LYS A 424 21.81 31.48 -17.69
CA LYS A 424 22.05 32.92 -17.66
C LYS A 424 21.77 33.58 -19.03
N ASN A 425 21.18 34.73 -18.97
CA ASN A 425 21.32 35.98 -19.70
C ASN A 425 19.98 36.55 -20.14
N ASN A 426 19.59 37.59 -19.55
CA ASN A 426 19.36 38.93 -20.06
C ASN A 426 18.47 39.73 -19.08
N GLU A 427 19.12 40.71 -18.45
CA GLU A 427 18.46 41.85 -17.84
C GLU A 427 17.87 42.72 -18.95
N ASN A 428 16.65 43.18 -18.81
CA ASN A 428 16.22 44.60 -18.81
C ASN A 428 14.73 44.71 -19.18
N ASP A 429 14.09 45.59 -18.42
CA ASP A 429 12.90 46.41 -18.74
C ASP A 429 11.53 45.72 -18.84
N ASP A 430 10.71 45.87 -17.80
CA ASP A 430 9.62 46.85 -17.79
C ASP A 430 8.84 46.79 -16.48
N LYS A 431 9.07 47.84 -15.66
CA LYS A 431 8.15 48.23 -14.60
C LYS A 431 7.03 49.02 -15.25
N ASN A 432 5.82 48.51 -15.25
CA ASN A 432 4.53 49.22 -15.09
C ASN A 432 3.40 48.37 -15.67
N ASN A 433 2.68 47.70 -14.79
CA ASN A 433 1.24 47.44 -14.87
C ASN A 433 0.78 46.50 -13.75
N GLU A 434 1.09 46.89 -12.51
CA GLU A 434 0.38 46.34 -11.35
C GLU A 434 -0.61 47.41 -10.90
N LYS A 435 -1.87 47.26 -11.24
CA LYS A 435 -3.07 47.71 -10.51
C LYS A 435 -4.28 47.54 -11.43
N ASN A 436 -4.94 46.44 -11.32
CA ASN A 436 -6.39 46.23 -11.46
C ASN A 436 -6.71 44.84 -11.94
N SER A 437 -6.74 43.85 -11.03
CA SER A 437 -7.48 42.60 -11.15
C SER A 437 -7.47 41.85 -9.81
N ARG A 438 -7.69 42.55 -8.72
CA ARG A 438 -8.08 41.96 -7.44
C ARG A 438 -9.56 42.22 -7.24
N ASN A 439 -10.41 41.43 -7.85
CA ASN A 439 -11.79 41.23 -7.41
C ASN A 439 -12.38 40.06 -8.23
N ASN A 440 -12.78 39.00 -7.52
CA ASN A 440 -13.44 37.78 -7.98
C ASN A 440 -12.52 36.56 -8.27
N ALA A 441 -11.56 36.24 -7.40
CA ALA A 441 -11.23 34.86 -7.16
C ALA A 441 -12.24 34.36 -6.11
N ASN A 442 -13.31 33.72 -6.54
CA ASN A 442 -14.08 32.81 -5.68
C ASN A 442 -13.06 31.78 -5.19
N ASP A 443 -12.86 31.70 -3.89
CA ASP A 443 -12.12 30.61 -3.23
C ASP A 443 -12.81 29.30 -3.52
N GLN A 444 -12.52 28.73 -4.70
CA GLN A 444 -13.15 27.49 -5.15
C GLN A 444 -12.50 26.33 -4.38
N VAL A 445 -13.26 25.69 -3.49
CA VAL A 445 -12.81 24.48 -2.81
C VAL A 445 -12.77 23.33 -3.80
N VAL A 446 -11.64 22.64 -3.86
CA VAL A 446 -11.46 21.40 -4.63
C VAL A 446 -11.36 20.25 -3.65
N PHE A 447 -12.25 19.29 -3.80
CA PHE A 447 -12.25 18.05 -3.03
C PHE A 447 -11.45 17.00 -3.77
N VAL A 448 -10.67 16.22 -3.02
CA VAL A 448 -9.93 15.05 -3.53
C VAL A 448 -10.61 13.80 -3.06
N GLY A 449 -10.80 12.85 -3.95
CA GLY A 449 -11.37 11.58 -3.60
C GLY A 449 -11.00 10.48 -4.59
N ARG A 450 -11.61 9.32 -4.43
CA ARG A 450 -11.44 8.18 -5.32
C ARG A 450 -12.80 7.61 -5.71
N THR A 451 -12.83 7.01 -6.87
CA THR A 451 -13.95 6.18 -7.30
C THR A 451 -13.66 4.70 -7.04
N TYR A 452 -14.63 3.80 -7.26
CA TYR A 452 -14.35 2.36 -7.20
C TYR A 452 -13.22 1.91 -8.14
N MET A 453 -12.88 2.75 -9.12
CA MET A 453 -11.85 2.46 -10.13
C MET A 453 -10.41 2.64 -9.63
N ASP A 454 -10.24 3.23 -8.45
CA ASP A 454 -8.94 3.68 -7.98
C ASP A 454 -8.63 3.16 -6.58
N ALA A 455 -7.58 2.36 -6.45
CA ALA A 455 -7.05 1.96 -5.15
C ALA A 455 -6.19 3.09 -4.56
N PRO A 456 -6.24 3.34 -3.23
CA PRO A 456 -5.48 4.41 -2.62
C PRO A 456 -3.97 4.24 -2.81
N GLU A 457 -3.25 5.35 -2.88
CA GLU A 457 -1.77 5.46 -2.98
C GLU A 457 -1.14 4.92 -4.27
N ILE A 458 -1.84 4.10 -5.06
CA ILE A 458 -1.27 3.42 -6.23
C ILE A 458 -1.95 3.76 -7.56
N ASP A 459 -3.18 4.30 -7.53
CA ASP A 459 -3.93 4.70 -8.71
C ASP A 459 -4.16 6.22 -8.73
N GLY A 460 -4.98 6.73 -9.65
CA GLY A 460 -5.31 8.15 -9.75
C GLY A 460 -6.38 8.58 -8.75
N ASN A 461 -6.57 9.89 -8.69
CA ASN A 461 -7.60 10.54 -7.89
C ASN A 461 -8.73 11.08 -8.76
N VAL A 462 -9.84 11.46 -8.13
CA VAL A 462 -10.85 12.32 -8.72
C VAL A 462 -10.86 13.67 -8.00
N TYR A 463 -10.67 14.75 -8.75
CA TYR A 463 -10.78 16.13 -8.25
C TYR A 463 -12.20 16.61 -8.50
N VAL A 464 -12.93 16.87 -7.44
CA VAL A 464 -14.35 17.20 -7.46
C VAL A 464 -14.55 18.66 -7.10
N THR A 465 -15.27 19.39 -7.95
CA THR A 465 -15.74 20.74 -7.65
C THR A 465 -17.26 20.74 -7.44
N ALA A 466 -17.76 21.68 -6.66
CA ALA A 466 -19.18 21.86 -6.42
C ALA A 466 -19.56 23.34 -6.57
N ASP A 467 -20.76 23.64 -7.08
CA ASP A 467 -21.33 24.98 -7.00
C ASP A 467 -21.71 25.31 -5.55
N GLU A 468 -21.83 26.58 -5.17
CA GLU A 468 -22.15 27.03 -3.80
C GLU A 468 -23.37 26.31 -3.20
N LYS A 469 -24.41 26.06 -4.00
CA LYS A 469 -25.63 25.33 -3.59
C LYS A 469 -25.38 23.87 -3.26
N ASP A 470 -24.35 23.26 -3.83
CA ASP A 470 -24.01 21.83 -3.74
C ASP A 470 -22.85 21.57 -2.79
N LEU A 471 -22.12 22.62 -2.35
CA LEU A 471 -20.99 22.48 -1.40
C LEU A 471 -21.38 21.72 -0.12
N LYS A 472 -22.59 21.96 0.41
CA LYS A 472 -23.08 21.28 1.63
C LYS A 472 -23.32 19.78 1.44
N LYS A 473 -23.27 19.28 0.20
CA LYS A 473 -23.45 17.85 -0.12
C LYS A 473 -22.12 17.10 -0.10
N VAL A 474 -20.99 17.80 -0.05
CA VAL A 474 -19.66 17.23 -0.14
C VAL A 474 -18.97 17.35 1.22
N GLU A 475 -18.75 16.23 1.85
CA GLU A 475 -18.09 16.12 3.15
C GLU A 475 -16.95 15.09 3.06
N ILE A 476 -15.84 15.39 3.76
CA ILE A 476 -14.71 14.44 3.88
C ILE A 476 -15.19 13.18 4.59
N ASN A 477 -14.69 12.03 4.17
CA ASN A 477 -15.09 10.69 4.61
C ASN A 477 -16.54 10.31 4.25
N ASN A 478 -17.13 11.00 3.29
CA ASN A 478 -18.46 10.67 2.77
C ASN A 478 -18.43 10.44 1.25
N PHE A 479 -19.48 9.79 0.78
CA PHE A 479 -19.66 9.52 -0.64
C PHE A 479 -20.49 10.61 -1.32
N VAL A 480 -20.09 11.01 -2.51
CA VAL A 480 -20.83 11.92 -3.37
C VAL A 480 -20.93 11.35 -4.80
N ASN A 481 -22.05 11.59 -5.45
CA ASN A 481 -22.15 11.32 -6.89
C ASN A 481 -21.62 12.54 -7.66
N CYS A 482 -20.64 12.32 -8.52
CA CYS A 482 -20.03 13.37 -9.33
C CYS A 482 -19.97 12.97 -10.81
N LYS A 483 -20.18 13.93 -11.68
CA LYS A 483 -20.11 13.76 -13.13
C LYS A 483 -18.70 14.09 -13.62
N ILE A 484 -18.07 13.15 -14.32
CA ILE A 484 -16.73 13.36 -14.88
C ILE A 484 -16.81 14.38 -16.00
N THR A 485 -16.02 15.44 -15.89
CA THR A 485 -15.97 16.57 -16.84
C THR A 485 -14.65 16.62 -17.62
N GLY A 486 -13.60 15.99 -17.12
CA GLY A 486 -12.30 16.01 -17.76
C GLY A 486 -11.33 14.97 -17.21
N VAL A 487 -10.12 14.98 -17.77
CA VAL A 487 -9.00 14.11 -17.42
C VAL A 487 -7.71 14.93 -17.34
N LYS A 488 -6.89 14.71 -16.32
CA LYS A 488 -5.56 15.32 -16.17
C LYS A 488 -4.55 14.25 -15.78
N GLY A 489 -3.66 13.86 -16.71
CA GLY A 489 -2.73 12.76 -16.48
C GLY A 489 -3.46 11.44 -16.24
N TYR A 490 -3.32 10.88 -15.05
CA TYR A 490 -4.01 9.67 -14.61
C TYR A 490 -5.25 9.95 -13.75
N ASP A 491 -5.56 11.22 -13.51
CA ASP A 491 -6.63 11.67 -12.63
C ASP A 491 -7.88 12.08 -13.41
N LEU A 492 -9.03 12.02 -12.73
CA LEU A 492 -10.31 12.47 -13.23
C LEU A 492 -10.65 13.85 -12.66
N ILE A 493 -11.33 14.67 -13.45
CA ILE A 493 -11.94 15.93 -13.03
C ILE A 493 -13.44 15.76 -13.06
N ALA A 494 -14.11 16.15 -11.99
CA ALA A 494 -15.55 15.95 -11.84
C ALA A 494 -16.25 17.15 -11.20
N LYS A 495 -17.57 17.18 -11.33
CA LYS A 495 -18.45 18.15 -10.71
C LYS A 495 -19.65 17.43 -10.07
N VAL A 496 -20.08 17.90 -8.89
CA VAL A 496 -21.30 17.44 -8.21
C VAL A 496 -22.54 17.96 -8.92
#